data_d691606b8fe814f0b0a4b12ba9624b20
#
_entry.id   d691606b8fe814f0b0a4b12ba9624b20
#
_cell.length_a   1.000
_cell.length_b   1.000
_cell.length_c   1.000
_cell.angle_alpha   90.00
_cell.angle_beta   90.00
_cell.angle_gamma   90.00
#
_symmetry.space_group_name_H-M   'P 1'
#
loop_
_entity.id
_entity.type
_entity.pdbx_description
1 polymer ?
#
loop_
_entity_poly.entity_id
_entity_poly.type
_entity_poly.pdbx_seq_one_letter_code
_entity_poly.pdbx_strand_id
1 'polypeptide(L)' 'MTVEQLITALQRMPGQAVVLLEGDAGYSLVGGLNFEENGNGMPDEVILFPSMEDD' A
#
# COMPACT_ATOMS: atom_id res chain seq x y z
N MET A 1 3.61 -10.64 -1.96
CA MET A 1 3.42 -10.30 -0.53
C MET A 1 2.35 -11.19 0.06
N THR A 2 2.65 -11.78 1.20
CA THR A 2 1.69 -12.64 1.88
C THR A 2 0.80 -11.81 2.81
N VAL A 3 -0.25 -12.47 3.32
CA VAL A 3 -1.12 -11.81 4.28
C VAL A 3 -0.33 -11.36 5.51
N GLU A 4 0.55 -12.23 6.01
CA GLU A 4 1.34 -11.86 7.19
C GLU A 4 2.23 -10.67 6.92
N GLN A 5 2.83 -10.63 5.75
CA GLN A 5 3.69 -9.50 5.40
C GLN A 5 2.91 -8.22 5.31
N LEU A 6 1.71 -8.29 4.75
CA LEU A 6 0.88 -7.09 4.63
C LEU A 6 0.41 -6.61 5.99
N ILE A 7 0.03 -7.53 6.86
CA ILE A 7 -0.39 -7.16 8.21
C ILE A 7 0.75 -6.44 8.93
N THR A 8 1.95 -7.03 8.87
CA THR A 8 3.10 -6.44 9.54
C THR A 8 3.38 -5.04 9.01
N ALA A 9 3.32 -4.88 7.69
CA ALA A 9 3.58 -3.58 7.09
C ALA A 9 2.53 -2.55 7.51
N LEU A 10 1.26 -2.95 7.52
CA LEU A 10 0.19 -2.02 7.85
C LEU A 10 0.20 -1.64 9.33
N GLN A 11 0.69 -2.52 10.19
CA GLN A 11 0.76 -2.20 11.61
C GLN A 11 1.67 -1.03 11.90
N ARG A 12 2.57 -0.71 10.98
CA ARG A 12 3.48 0.42 11.13
C ARG A 12 2.90 1.72 10.59
N MET A 13 1.71 1.65 10.01
CA MET A 13 1.08 2.80 9.39
C MET A 13 0.07 3.42 10.33
N PRO A 14 -0.17 4.75 10.19
CA PRO A 14 -1.22 5.37 10.99
C PRO A 14 -2.57 4.74 10.69
N GLY A 15 -3.34 4.47 11.72
CA GLY A 15 -4.62 3.80 11.55
C GLY A 15 -5.63 4.60 10.75
N GLN A 16 -5.44 5.91 10.67
CA GLN A 16 -6.36 6.78 9.93
C GLN A 16 -5.91 7.04 8.50
N ALA A 17 -4.77 6.50 8.09
CA ALA A 17 -4.33 6.67 6.72
C ALA A 17 -5.28 5.94 5.77
N VAL A 18 -5.50 6.54 4.60
CA VAL A 18 -6.32 5.89 3.59
C VAL A 18 -5.43 4.98 2.75
N VAL A 19 -6.03 3.92 2.23
CA VAL A 19 -5.29 2.95 1.43
C VAL A 19 -5.67 3.13 -0.03
N LEU A 20 -4.66 3.32 -0.86
CA LEU A 20 -4.85 3.48 -2.29
C LEU A 20 -4.25 2.28 -2.99
N LEU A 21 -4.79 1.97 -4.15
CA LEU A 21 -4.33 0.87 -4.96
C LEU A 21 -3.81 1.41 -6.29
N GLU A 22 -2.57 1.11 -6.58
CA GLU A 22 -1.98 1.52 -7.85
C GLU A 22 -1.88 0.29 -8.75
N GLY A 23 -2.29 0.45 -10.00
CA GLY A 23 -2.15 -0.63 -10.94
C GLY A 23 -3.32 -0.68 -11.90
N ASP A 24 -3.23 -1.62 -12.83
CA ASP A 24 -4.25 -1.80 -13.84
C ASP A 24 -5.30 -2.78 -13.36
N ALA A 25 -6.32 -2.95 -14.19
CA ALA A 25 -7.36 -3.93 -13.91
C ALA A 25 -6.77 -5.34 -13.88
N GLY A 26 -7.44 -6.23 -13.15
CA GLY A 26 -7.03 -7.61 -13.05
C GLY A 26 -6.40 -7.90 -11.71
N TYR A 27 -5.84 -9.08 -11.62
CA TYR A 27 -5.23 -9.54 -10.37
C TYR A 27 -3.72 -9.51 -10.50
N SER A 28 -3.07 -8.99 -9.49
CA SER A 28 -1.61 -8.96 -9.45
C SER A 28 -1.16 -9.21 -8.03
N LEU A 29 0.02 -9.76 -7.92
CA LEU A 29 0.64 -9.86 -6.60
C LEU A 29 1.02 -8.45 -6.13
N VAL A 30 0.81 -8.21 -4.85
CA VAL A 30 1.23 -6.95 -4.27
C VAL A 30 2.74 -7.00 -4.09
N GLY A 31 3.42 -6.03 -4.68
CA GLY A 31 4.89 -5.95 -4.59
C GLY A 31 5.37 -5.21 -3.37
N GLY A 32 4.54 -4.30 -2.87
CA GLY A 32 4.91 -3.54 -1.70
C GLY A 32 3.94 -2.40 -1.49
N LEU A 33 4.33 -1.49 -0.61
CA LEU A 33 3.50 -0.32 -0.38
C LEU A 33 4.39 0.88 -0.09
N ASN A 34 3.87 2.06 -0.41
CA ASN A 34 4.52 3.32 -0.13
C ASN A 34 3.67 4.11 0.84
N PHE A 35 4.34 4.92 1.64
CA PHE A 35 3.65 5.78 2.59
C PHE A 35 3.85 7.24 2.16
N GLU A 36 2.75 7.98 2.09
CA GLU A 36 2.78 9.40 1.77
C GLU A 36 2.17 10.16 2.93
N GLU A 37 2.98 11.02 3.49
CA GLU A 37 2.51 11.87 4.58
C GLU A 37 2.03 13.18 3.99
N ASN A 38 0.73 13.45 4.13
CA ASN A 38 0.14 14.69 3.67
C ASN A 38 -0.11 15.59 4.87
N GLY A 39 0.12 16.86 4.70
CA GLY A 39 -0.14 17.79 5.77
C GLY A 39 -1.46 18.50 5.56
N ASN A 40 -1.61 19.61 6.28
CA ASN A 40 -2.72 20.54 6.05
C ASN A 40 -4.09 19.92 6.23
N GLY A 41 -4.20 18.98 7.18
CA GLY A 41 -5.48 18.36 7.44
C GLY A 41 -5.87 17.26 6.49
N MET A 42 -5.04 16.96 5.51
CA MET A 42 -5.28 15.86 4.58
C MET A 42 -4.85 14.54 5.21
N PRO A 43 -5.59 13.46 4.98
CA PRO A 43 -5.18 12.18 5.52
C PRO A 43 -3.91 11.68 4.86
N ASP A 44 -3.11 10.95 5.63
CA ASP A 44 -1.96 10.28 5.06
C ASP A 44 -2.44 9.13 4.18
N GLU A 45 -1.57 8.67 3.29
CA GLU A 45 -1.93 7.67 2.30
C GLU A 45 -0.95 6.52 2.33
N VAL A 46 -1.48 5.32 2.19
CA VAL A 46 -0.69 4.11 1.98
C VAL A 46 -1.05 3.59 0.60
N ILE A 47 -0.05 3.50 -0.29
CA ILE A 47 -0.30 3.12 -1.66
C ILE A 47 0.24 1.70 -1.90
N LEU A 48 -0.64 0.78 -2.23
CA LEU A 48 -0.25 -0.57 -2.60
C LEU A 48 0.11 -0.58 -4.07
N PHE A 49 1.23 -1.22 -4.42
CA PHE A 49 1.61 -1.28 -5.82
C PHE A 49 1.90 -2.73 -6.22
N PRO A 50 1.71 -3.06 -7.49
CA PRO A 50 1.90 -4.43 -7.94
C PRO A 50 3.38 -4.80 -8.03
N SER A 51 3.62 -6.10 -7.97
CA SER A 51 4.97 -6.62 -8.18
C SER A 51 5.38 -6.32 -9.61
N MET A 52 6.60 -5.87 -9.76
CA MET A 52 7.15 -5.56 -11.08
C MET A 52 7.90 -6.73 -11.68
N GLU A 53 7.83 -7.90 -11.06
CA GLU A 53 8.50 -9.07 -11.58
C GLU A 53 7.82 -9.53 -12.85
N ASP A 54 8.64 -9.77 -13.80
CA ASP A 54 8.18 -10.40 -15.02
C ASP A 54 8.47 -11.84 -14.91
N ASP A 55 7.77 -12.56 -14.98
CA ASP A 55 8.05 -13.86 -14.98
C ASP A 55 7.95 -14.61 -15.29
#